data_836edeb862ac3da561844871d29ab4cc
#
_entry.id   836edeb862ac3da561844871d29ab4cc
#
_cell.length_a   1.000
_cell.length_b   1.000
_cell.length_c   1.000
_cell.angle_alpha   90.00
_cell.angle_beta   90.00
_cell.angle_gamma   90.00
#
_symmetry.space_group_name_H-M   'P 1'
#
loop_
_entity.id
_entity.type
_entity.pdbx_description
1 polymer ?
#
loop_
_entity_poly.entity_id
_entity_poly.type
_entity_poly.pdbx_seq_one_letter_code
_entity_poly.pdbx_strand_id
1 'polypeptide(L)'
;MIVADGSASIRNSNLPRIQPPMSQLLVSQYQREIADLMQFGGSSDESSIRKAFSNLLDNYSRPQGLRLVDEIEYVTRTGAKVYPDGTLKDALRLTHGYWEAKDEADDLDQEIAKKRARGSPTDNILFEDSRHAVLIQNDREVMRVAMSDTAALDRLISSFVSYERLEIRDFRRAIEHFKADLPAVIESLRAMVEHQQQANKAFALALKRFLKLCRDSINADISADDVREMLLQHILTEDIFLRIFDDAQFHRENNIARELTRIEETFFTGTTKKNTLKGLETYYGAIRQAAAGIADHHEKQRFLKAIYENFYKVYNPKLADRLGVVYTPGEIVRFMLQGAEHLLHKHFDRLFQDKHVEILDPAVGTGTFVCDLIEHLKGNKAALRHKYQNEIHCNEVAILPYYIANLNIEFTYAQLVGRDHDYVIVRLNSGEQRLVHGRCTGTIGAVSNP
;
A
#
# COMPACT_ATOMS: atom_id res chain seq x y z
N MET A 1 32.16 4.51 54.40
CA MET A 1 31.95 3.52 53.32
C MET A 1 30.46 3.57 52.98
N ILE A 2 30.15 4.36 51.96
CA ILE A 2 28.79 4.76 51.62
C ILE A 2 28.38 3.91 50.41
N VAL A 3 27.30 3.14 50.55
CA VAL A 3 26.65 2.40 49.50
C VAL A 3 25.64 3.34 48.86
N ALA A 4 25.80 3.66 47.59
CA ALA A 4 24.84 4.43 46.83
C ALA A 4 23.96 3.48 46.03
N ASP A 5 22.69 3.51 46.38
CA ASP A 5 21.58 2.81 45.70
C ASP A 5 21.18 3.61 44.46
N GLY A 6 21.35 3.02 43.31
CA GLY A 6 21.12 3.65 42.01
C GLY A 6 19.90 3.06 41.27
N SER A 7 18.68 3.29 41.78
CA SER A 7 17.47 3.04 41.02
C SER A 7 17.23 4.14 39.98
N ALA A 8 17.70 3.92 38.78
CA ALA A 8 17.35 4.78 37.64
C ALA A 8 15.89 4.56 37.21
N SER A 9 15.03 5.41 37.72
CA SER A 9 13.65 5.58 37.25
C SER A 9 13.69 5.99 35.78
N ILE A 10 13.19 5.11 34.89
CA ILE A 10 12.89 5.46 33.51
C ILE A 10 11.74 6.47 33.55
N ARG A 11 12.06 7.73 33.44
CA ARG A 11 11.07 8.79 33.25
C ARG A 11 10.43 8.61 31.91
N ASN A 12 9.15 8.22 31.92
CA ASN A 12 8.23 8.42 30.81
C ASN A 12 8.30 9.89 30.38
N SER A 13 8.96 10.17 29.28
CA SER A 13 8.99 11.49 28.67
C SER A 13 7.64 11.77 27.98
N ASN A 14 6.59 12.03 28.78
CA ASN A 14 5.49 12.87 28.35
C ASN A 14 6.05 14.31 28.26
N LEU A 15 6.84 14.56 27.21
CA LEU A 15 7.10 15.94 26.82
C LEU A 15 5.76 16.53 26.41
N PRO A 16 5.29 17.62 27.04
CA PRO A 16 4.14 18.35 26.53
C PRO A 16 4.50 18.72 25.09
N ARG A 17 3.66 18.28 24.11
CA ARG A 17 3.77 18.79 22.74
C ARG A 17 3.58 20.31 22.86
N ILE A 18 4.68 21.05 22.81
CA ILE A 18 4.66 22.49 22.65
C ILE A 18 3.98 22.72 21.31
N GLN A 19 2.71 23.17 21.35
CA GLN A 19 2.06 23.63 20.14
C GLN A 19 2.94 24.78 19.60
N PRO A 20 3.46 24.69 18.39
CA PRO A 20 4.29 25.77 17.89
C PRO A 20 3.40 27.01 17.76
N PRO A 21 3.88 28.19 18.20
CA PRO A 21 3.13 29.46 18.09
C PRO A 21 2.74 29.79 16.62
N MET A 22 3.26 29.04 15.68
CA MET A 22 2.95 29.13 14.26
C MET A 22 1.56 28.61 13.86
N SER A 23 0.91 27.73 14.64
CA SER A 23 -0.39 27.17 14.26
C SER A 23 -1.51 28.22 14.28
N GLN A 24 -1.55 29.05 15.30
CA GLN A 24 -2.51 30.16 15.37
C GLN A 24 -2.28 31.23 14.30
N LEU A 25 -1.04 31.38 13.83
CA LEU A 25 -0.73 32.27 12.70
C LEU A 25 -1.37 31.76 11.42
N LEU A 26 -1.36 30.45 11.16
CA LEU A 26 -2.04 29.85 9.99
C LEU A 26 -3.53 30.11 10.00
N VAL A 27 -4.20 29.97 11.17
CA VAL A 27 -5.63 30.31 11.30
C VAL A 27 -5.86 31.79 11.05
N SER A 28 -5.02 32.66 11.60
CA SER A 28 -5.14 34.12 11.39
C SER A 28 -4.90 34.54 9.94
N GLN A 29 -4.05 33.81 9.21
CA GLN A 29 -3.84 34.02 7.76
C GLN A 29 -5.08 33.58 6.98
N TYR A 30 -5.63 32.40 7.26
CA TYR A 30 -6.87 31.92 6.69
C TYR A 30 -8.04 32.91 6.91
N GLN A 31 -8.23 33.40 8.14
CA GLN A 31 -9.32 34.34 8.47
C GLN A 31 -9.17 35.66 7.69
N ARG A 32 -7.93 36.14 7.45
CA ARG A 32 -7.67 37.31 6.60
C ARG A 32 -7.98 37.04 5.15
N GLU A 33 -7.54 35.87 4.64
CA GLU A 33 -7.83 35.44 3.26
C GLU A 33 -9.33 35.37 2.99
N ILE A 34 -10.13 34.83 3.94
CA ILE A 34 -11.57 34.80 3.82
C ILE A 34 -12.18 36.23 3.85
N ALA A 35 -11.68 37.12 4.72
CA ALA A 35 -12.14 38.49 4.78
C ALA A 35 -11.85 39.22 3.45
N ASP A 36 -10.67 39.03 2.87
CA ASP A 36 -10.29 39.62 1.58
C ASP A 36 -11.15 39.04 0.43
N LEU A 37 -11.41 37.75 0.39
CA LEU A 37 -12.31 37.15 -0.60
C LEU A 37 -13.73 37.69 -0.52
N MET A 38 -14.28 37.88 0.69
CA MET A 38 -15.61 38.48 0.89
C MET A 38 -15.63 39.94 0.48
N GLN A 39 -14.55 40.70 0.77
CA GLN A 39 -14.49 42.13 0.47
C GLN A 39 -14.31 42.42 -1.04
N PHE A 40 -13.46 41.67 -1.73
CA PHE A 40 -13.06 41.91 -3.12
C PHE A 40 -13.78 41.03 -4.14
N GLY A 41 -14.22 39.84 -3.74
CA GLY A 41 -14.86 38.86 -4.63
C GLY A 41 -16.33 39.15 -4.95
N GLY A 42 -16.99 40.00 -4.19
CA GLY A 42 -18.38 40.42 -4.41
C GLY A 42 -19.47 39.34 -4.35
N SER A 43 -19.06 38.10 -4.23
CA SER A 43 -19.89 36.92 -3.94
C SER A 43 -19.04 35.94 -3.11
N SER A 44 -19.68 35.20 -2.20
CA SER A 44 -19.10 34.07 -1.53
C SER A 44 -18.95 32.95 -2.56
N ASP A 45 -17.89 33.00 -3.37
CA ASP A 45 -17.56 31.86 -4.26
C ASP A 45 -17.17 30.69 -3.36
N GLU A 46 -18.10 29.77 -3.17
CA GLU A 46 -17.97 28.56 -2.35
C GLU A 46 -16.66 27.81 -2.67
N SER A 47 -16.28 27.77 -3.94
CA SER A 47 -15.06 27.08 -4.39
C SER A 47 -13.78 27.74 -3.85
N SER A 48 -13.75 29.07 -3.74
CA SER A 48 -12.60 29.82 -3.23
C SER A 48 -12.47 29.69 -1.72
N ILE A 49 -13.59 29.75 -0.99
CA ILE A 49 -13.63 29.56 0.47
C ILE A 49 -13.20 28.13 0.82
N ARG A 50 -13.77 27.14 0.15
CA ARG A 50 -13.40 25.72 0.29
C ARG A 50 -11.91 25.52 0.04
N LYS A 51 -11.34 26.15 -0.99
CA LYS A 51 -9.91 26.06 -1.31
C LYS A 51 -9.04 26.66 -0.21
N ALA A 52 -9.42 27.81 0.36
CA ALA A 52 -8.69 28.43 1.45
C ALA A 52 -8.65 27.53 2.69
N PHE A 53 -9.77 26.88 3.05
CA PHE A 53 -9.81 25.95 4.17
C PHE A 53 -9.03 24.64 3.88
N SER A 54 -9.12 24.11 2.67
CA SER A 54 -8.30 22.98 2.23
C SER A 54 -6.80 23.27 2.40
N ASN A 55 -6.35 24.46 2.00
CA ASN A 55 -4.96 24.89 2.19
C ASN A 55 -4.58 24.99 3.67
N LEU A 56 -5.48 25.51 4.52
CA LEU A 56 -5.27 25.55 5.96
C LEU A 56 -5.08 24.15 6.53
N LEU A 57 -5.97 23.21 6.20
CA LEU A 57 -5.87 21.82 6.65
C LEU A 57 -4.58 21.13 6.17
N ASP A 58 -4.18 21.35 4.92
CA ASP A 58 -2.93 20.76 4.38
C ASP A 58 -1.70 21.33 5.10
N ASN A 59 -1.70 22.64 5.44
CA ASN A 59 -0.62 23.24 6.21
C ASN A 59 -0.49 22.67 7.64
N TYR A 60 -1.60 22.34 8.29
CA TYR A 60 -1.59 21.65 9.59
C TYR A 60 -1.15 20.18 9.47
N SER A 61 -1.47 19.55 8.35
CA SER A 61 -1.26 18.13 8.13
C SER A 61 0.20 17.81 7.80
N ARG A 62 0.87 18.67 7.02
CA ARG A 62 2.26 18.46 6.55
C ARG A 62 3.28 18.20 7.65
N PRO A 63 3.31 18.97 8.76
CA PRO A 63 4.24 18.72 9.86
C PRO A 63 4.01 17.39 10.57
N GLN A 64 2.79 16.82 10.46
CA GLN A 64 2.43 15.52 11.01
C GLN A 64 2.73 14.35 10.03
N GLY A 65 3.32 14.64 8.86
CA GLY A 65 3.55 13.64 7.82
C GLY A 65 2.28 13.21 7.09
N LEU A 66 1.21 13.99 7.22
CA LEU A 66 -0.06 13.75 6.55
C LEU A 66 -0.21 14.63 5.31
N ARG A 67 -1.08 14.22 4.39
CA ARG A 67 -1.50 14.98 3.21
C ARG A 67 -3.02 14.96 3.11
N LEU A 68 -3.59 16.10 2.81
CA LEU A 68 -4.99 16.20 2.42
C LEU A 68 -5.09 15.87 0.93
N VAL A 69 -5.95 14.92 0.59
CA VAL A 69 -6.22 14.50 -0.79
C VAL A 69 -7.72 14.68 -1.04
N ASP A 70 -8.04 15.44 -2.09
CA ASP A 70 -9.42 15.80 -2.42
C ASP A 70 -10.16 14.60 -3.04
N GLU A 71 -11.46 14.50 -2.78
CA GLU A 71 -12.45 13.65 -3.45
C GLU A 71 -12.07 12.16 -3.61
N ILE A 72 -11.48 11.54 -2.59
CA ILE A 72 -11.23 10.11 -2.60
C ILE A 72 -12.52 9.33 -2.34
N GLU A 73 -12.79 8.33 -3.17
CA GLU A 73 -13.90 7.40 -2.98
C GLU A 73 -13.81 6.69 -1.62
N TYR A 74 -14.88 6.74 -0.86
CA TYR A 74 -15.11 5.93 0.33
C TYR A 74 -16.32 5.03 0.10
N VAL A 75 -16.14 3.72 0.29
CA VAL A 75 -17.23 2.76 0.22
C VAL A 75 -17.81 2.57 1.61
N THR A 76 -19.08 2.92 1.78
CA THR A 76 -19.78 2.79 3.06
C THR A 76 -20.01 1.32 3.44
N ARG A 77 -20.34 1.05 4.70
CA ARG A 77 -20.69 -0.31 5.16
C ARG A 77 -21.88 -0.93 4.41
N THR A 78 -22.72 -0.10 3.79
CA THR A 78 -23.85 -0.53 2.96
C THR A 78 -23.50 -0.70 1.50
N GLY A 79 -22.24 -0.52 1.11
CA GLY A 79 -21.75 -0.61 -0.27
C GLY A 79 -21.98 0.65 -1.12
N ALA A 80 -22.52 1.72 -0.55
CA ALA A 80 -22.69 2.98 -1.27
C ALA A 80 -21.34 3.72 -1.38
N LYS A 81 -21.10 4.36 -2.52
CA LYS A 81 -19.92 5.19 -2.76
C LYS A 81 -20.20 6.63 -2.35
N VAL A 82 -19.34 7.19 -1.53
CA VAL A 82 -19.35 8.60 -1.13
C VAL A 82 -17.97 9.22 -1.36
N TYR A 83 -17.93 10.51 -1.60
CA TYR A 83 -16.71 11.26 -1.89
C TYR A 83 -16.62 12.41 -0.87
N PRO A 84 -15.87 12.24 0.23
CA PRO A 84 -15.56 13.35 1.12
C PRO A 84 -14.79 14.44 0.38
N ASP A 85 -14.98 15.67 0.73
CA ASP A 85 -14.30 16.81 0.11
C ASP A 85 -12.79 16.75 0.29
N GLY A 86 -12.32 16.15 1.40
CA GLY A 86 -10.93 15.83 1.61
C GLY A 86 -10.71 14.63 2.52
N THR A 87 -9.61 13.93 2.29
CA THR A 87 -9.18 12.76 3.07
C THR A 87 -7.73 12.94 3.51
N LEU A 88 -7.48 12.89 4.82
CA LEU A 88 -6.13 12.90 5.38
C LEU A 88 -5.49 11.52 5.25
N LYS A 89 -4.32 11.46 4.61
CA LYS A 89 -3.55 10.23 4.45
C LYS A 89 -2.09 10.42 4.87
N ASP A 90 -1.49 9.35 5.40
CA ASP A 90 -0.05 9.30 5.70
C ASP A 90 0.77 8.74 4.52
N ALA A 91 2.09 8.62 4.72
CA ALA A 91 3.00 8.06 3.73
C ALA A 91 2.69 6.59 3.39
N LEU A 92 2.04 5.84 4.28
CA LEU A 92 1.54 4.49 4.06
C LEU A 92 0.15 4.50 3.40
N ARG A 93 -0.37 5.69 3.10
CA ARG A 93 -1.71 5.95 2.55
C ARG A 93 -2.86 5.48 3.43
N LEU A 94 -2.60 5.26 4.71
CA LEU A 94 -3.64 4.99 5.68
C LEU A 94 -4.44 6.27 5.94
N THR A 95 -5.76 6.12 6.07
CA THR A 95 -6.66 7.25 6.27
C THR A 95 -6.70 7.63 7.75
N HIS A 96 -6.42 8.89 8.04
CA HIS A 96 -6.43 9.47 9.37
C HIS A 96 -7.69 10.28 9.68
N GLY A 97 -8.36 10.80 8.65
CA GLY A 97 -9.58 11.57 8.82
C GLY A 97 -10.18 12.03 7.50
N TYR A 98 -11.35 12.59 7.59
CA TYR A 98 -12.12 13.10 6.46
C TYR A 98 -12.58 14.54 6.73
N TRP A 99 -12.75 15.30 5.68
CA TRP A 99 -13.26 16.67 5.74
C TRP A 99 -14.43 16.82 4.77
N GLU A 100 -15.45 17.56 5.20
CA GLU A 100 -16.66 17.91 4.45
C GLU A 100 -16.94 19.39 4.61
N ALA A 101 -16.90 20.14 3.52
CA ALA A 101 -17.36 21.51 3.44
C ALA A 101 -18.86 21.53 3.16
N LYS A 102 -19.56 22.55 3.72
CA LYS A 102 -20.97 22.81 3.48
C LYS A 102 -21.19 24.26 3.15
N ASP A 103 -22.27 24.55 2.42
CA ASP A 103 -22.68 25.94 2.15
C ASP A 103 -23.11 26.59 3.46
N GLU A 104 -22.84 27.89 3.58
CA GLU A 104 -23.30 28.75 4.69
C GLU A 104 -24.83 28.78 4.81
N ALA A 105 -25.55 28.55 3.72
CA ALA A 105 -27.00 28.47 3.67
C ALA A 105 -27.54 27.11 4.16
N ASP A 106 -26.72 26.07 4.26
CA ASP A 106 -27.13 24.76 4.73
C ASP A 106 -27.21 24.70 6.25
N ASP A 107 -28.13 23.88 6.76
CA ASP A 107 -28.18 23.54 8.18
C ASP A 107 -27.13 22.43 8.43
N LEU A 108 -26.04 22.80 9.09
CA LEU A 108 -24.90 21.90 9.33
C LEU A 108 -25.32 20.64 10.12
N ASP A 109 -26.26 20.73 11.05
CA ASP A 109 -26.72 19.58 11.82
C ASP A 109 -27.53 18.60 10.95
N GLN A 110 -28.36 19.12 10.03
CA GLN A 110 -29.08 18.30 9.08
C GLN A 110 -28.14 17.60 8.10
N GLU A 111 -27.10 18.30 7.60
CA GLU A 111 -26.13 17.74 6.71
C GLU A 111 -25.29 16.64 7.38
N ILE A 112 -24.87 16.84 8.63
CA ILE A 112 -24.20 15.83 9.46
C ILE A 112 -25.13 14.60 9.62
N ALA A 113 -26.40 14.81 9.94
CA ALA A 113 -27.36 13.72 10.09
C ALA A 113 -27.58 12.94 8.77
N LYS A 114 -27.69 13.64 7.64
CA LYS A 114 -27.81 13.01 6.30
C LYS A 114 -26.58 12.18 5.95
N LYS A 115 -25.36 12.69 6.21
CA LYS A 115 -24.10 11.99 5.93
C LYS A 115 -23.98 10.74 6.82
N ARG A 116 -24.31 10.83 8.10
CA ARG A 116 -24.37 9.67 9.01
C ARG A 116 -25.36 8.61 8.52
N ALA A 117 -26.57 9.02 8.14
CA ALA A 117 -27.60 8.11 7.63
C ALA A 117 -27.15 7.37 6.34
N ARG A 118 -26.33 8.01 5.51
CA ARG A 118 -25.73 7.39 4.32
C ARG A 118 -24.54 6.49 4.62
N GLY A 119 -24.09 6.42 5.88
CA GLY A 119 -22.96 5.59 6.29
C GLY A 119 -21.60 6.21 6.00
N SER A 120 -21.52 7.55 5.89
CA SER A 120 -20.23 8.25 5.82
C SER A 120 -19.36 7.94 7.04
N PRO A 121 -18.03 8.01 6.92
CA PRO A 121 -17.12 7.69 8.02
C PRO A 121 -17.33 8.66 9.19
N THR A 122 -17.26 8.16 10.41
CA THR A 122 -17.47 8.92 11.65
C THR A 122 -16.34 8.75 12.66
N ASP A 123 -15.26 8.06 12.23
CA ASP A 123 -14.10 7.80 13.10
C ASP A 123 -13.34 9.09 13.44
N ASN A 124 -13.09 9.92 12.42
CA ASN A 124 -12.46 11.24 12.54
C ASN A 124 -12.87 12.08 11.32
N ILE A 125 -13.93 12.84 11.45
CA ILE A 125 -14.45 13.70 10.37
C ILE A 125 -14.69 15.12 10.87
N LEU A 126 -14.23 16.07 10.07
CA LEU A 126 -14.41 17.50 10.26
C LEU A 126 -15.45 18.01 9.27
N PHE A 127 -16.52 18.60 9.78
CA PHE A 127 -17.51 19.36 9.00
C PHE A 127 -17.29 20.85 9.22
N GLU A 128 -17.50 21.65 8.18
CA GLU A 128 -17.53 23.12 8.32
C GLU A 128 -18.47 23.76 7.30
N ASP A 129 -19.00 24.97 7.66
CA ASP A 129 -19.92 25.76 6.86
C ASP A 129 -19.48 27.24 6.72
N SER A 130 -18.19 27.53 6.85
CA SER A 130 -17.61 28.88 6.92
C SER A 130 -17.94 29.69 8.18
N ARG A 131 -18.96 29.31 8.96
CA ARG A 131 -19.32 29.93 10.26
C ARG A 131 -18.91 29.07 11.44
N HIS A 132 -19.10 27.77 11.31
CA HIS A 132 -18.83 26.80 12.35
C HIS A 132 -18.02 25.64 11.81
N ALA A 133 -17.22 25.07 12.67
CA ALA A 133 -16.56 23.79 12.42
C ALA A 133 -16.98 22.79 13.51
N VAL A 134 -17.25 21.54 13.10
CA VAL A 134 -17.69 20.45 13.97
C VAL A 134 -16.79 19.25 13.76
N LEU A 135 -16.14 18.82 14.83
CA LEU A 135 -15.30 17.63 14.83
C LEU A 135 -16.05 16.45 15.45
N ILE A 136 -16.16 15.38 14.68
CA ILE A 136 -16.73 14.10 15.12
C ILE A 136 -15.61 13.07 15.16
N GLN A 137 -15.46 12.41 16.32
CA GLN A 137 -14.51 11.34 16.52
C GLN A 137 -15.19 10.16 17.24
N ASN A 138 -14.99 8.95 16.73
CA ASN A 138 -15.61 7.73 17.27
C ASN A 138 -17.13 7.87 17.43
N ASP A 139 -17.82 8.34 16.39
CA ASP A 139 -19.27 8.57 16.33
C ASP A 139 -19.82 9.69 17.26
N ARG A 140 -18.96 10.43 17.95
CA ARG A 140 -19.36 11.49 18.89
C ARG A 140 -18.86 12.85 18.44
N GLU A 141 -19.71 13.86 18.58
CA GLU A 141 -19.26 15.24 18.47
C GLU A 141 -18.31 15.54 19.64
N VAL A 142 -17.06 15.86 19.29
CA VAL A 142 -15.99 16.13 20.26
C VAL A 142 -15.81 17.62 20.48
N MET A 143 -15.99 18.41 19.41
CA MET A 143 -15.78 19.84 19.45
C MET A 143 -16.63 20.53 18.38
N ARG A 144 -17.22 21.68 18.77
CA ARG A 144 -17.91 22.62 17.86
C ARG A 144 -17.40 24.01 18.15
N VAL A 145 -16.95 24.72 17.13
CA VAL A 145 -16.34 26.04 17.29
C VAL A 145 -16.84 27.01 16.23
N ALA A 146 -16.82 28.29 16.53
CA ALA A 146 -16.99 29.33 15.52
C ALA A 146 -15.71 29.51 14.72
N MET A 147 -15.79 29.61 13.39
CA MET A 147 -14.63 29.81 12.51
C MET A 147 -13.92 31.16 12.79
N SER A 148 -14.60 32.12 13.43
CA SER A 148 -14.02 33.39 13.87
C SER A 148 -13.16 33.28 15.14
N ASP A 149 -13.32 32.22 15.94
CA ASP A 149 -12.50 32.02 17.14
C ASP A 149 -11.19 31.33 16.79
N THR A 150 -10.15 32.14 16.61
CA THR A 150 -8.81 31.66 16.20
C THR A 150 -8.26 30.57 17.13
N ALA A 151 -8.42 30.71 18.44
CA ALA A 151 -7.84 29.76 19.40
C ALA A 151 -8.66 28.47 19.48
N ALA A 152 -9.97 28.53 19.34
CA ALA A 152 -10.83 27.36 19.31
C ALA A 152 -10.65 26.58 18.01
N LEU A 153 -10.56 27.25 16.85
CA LEU A 153 -10.34 26.63 15.55
C LEU A 153 -8.96 25.96 15.48
N ASP A 154 -7.90 26.61 16.02
CA ASP A 154 -6.57 26.02 16.14
C ASP A 154 -6.60 24.71 16.93
N ARG A 155 -7.28 24.69 18.09
CA ARG A 155 -7.43 23.46 18.89
C ARG A 155 -8.20 22.37 18.14
N LEU A 156 -9.27 22.73 17.45
CA LEU A 156 -10.09 21.79 16.69
C LEU A 156 -9.28 21.14 15.55
N ILE A 157 -8.59 21.94 14.72
CA ILE A 157 -7.78 21.44 13.62
C ILE A 157 -6.61 20.59 14.16
N SER A 158 -5.95 21.06 15.24
CA SER A 158 -4.89 20.29 15.89
C SER A 158 -5.39 18.93 16.39
N SER A 159 -6.60 18.87 16.98
CA SER A 159 -7.22 17.60 17.40
C SER A 159 -7.55 16.71 16.22
N PHE A 160 -8.05 17.27 15.12
CA PHE A 160 -8.36 16.55 13.89
C PHE A 160 -7.14 15.90 13.26
N VAL A 161 -6.05 16.65 13.06
CA VAL A 161 -4.83 16.13 12.41
C VAL A 161 -3.98 15.25 13.32
N SER A 162 -4.09 15.40 14.64
CA SER A 162 -3.37 14.57 15.61
C SER A 162 -4.10 13.27 15.98
N TYR A 163 -5.33 13.11 15.50
CA TYR A 163 -6.10 11.89 15.75
C TYR A 163 -5.46 10.71 15.05
N GLU A 164 -5.27 9.64 15.79
CA GLU A 164 -4.74 8.38 15.26
C GLU A 164 -5.66 7.24 15.69
N ARG A 165 -6.18 6.51 14.72
CA ARG A 165 -6.95 5.28 14.98
C ARG A 165 -6.10 4.28 15.74
N LEU A 166 -6.72 3.55 16.65
CA LEU A 166 -6.03 2.52 17.45
C LEU A 166 -5.30 1.52 16.54
N GLU A 167 -5.95 1.08 15.47
CA GLU A 167 -5.41 0.10 14.53
C GLU A 167 -4.16 0.61 13.79
N ILE A 168 -4.15 1.90 13.41
CA ILE A 168 -3.01 2.54 12.74
C ILE A 168 -1.85 2.70 13.73
N ARG A 169 -2.15 3.13 14.94
CA ARG A 169 -1.14 3.26 16.01
C ARG A 169 -0.51 1.92 16.36
N ASP A 170 -1.34 0.90 16.50
CA ASP A 170 -0.88 -0.45 16.81
C ASP A 170 -0.08 -1.04 15.65
N PHE A 171 -0.48 -0.77 14.41
CA PHE A 171 0.26 -1.15 13.21
C PHE A 171 1.64 -0.47 13.16
N ARG A 172 1.73 0.85 13.40
CA ARG A 172 3.01 1.56 13.43
C ARG A 172 3.93 1.02 14.52
N ARG A 173 3.38 0.77 15.71
CA ARG A 173 4.14 0.16 16.81
C ARG A 173 4.61 -1.24 16.44
N ALA A 174 3.76 -2.03 15.79
CA ALA A 174 4.12 -3.36 15.33
C ALA A 174 5.23 -3.33 14.26
N ILE A 175 5.27 -2.33 13.36
CA ILE A 175 6.38 -2.14 12.41
C ILE A 175 7.69 -1.90 13.15
N GLU A 176 7.71 -1.06 14.19
CA GLU A 176 8.93 -0.80 14.94
C GLU A 176 9.43 -2.04 15.68
N HIS A 177 8.54 -2.81 16.30
CA HIS A 177 8.89 -4.11 16.89
C HIS A 177 9.40 -5.10 15.84
N PHE A 178 8.73 -5.16 14.70
CA PHE A 178 9.16 -6.00 13.59
C PHE A 178 10.57 -5.67 13.10
N LYS A 179 10.90 -4.38 12.96
CA LYS A 179 12.25 -3.95 12.61
C LYS A 179 13.30 -4.41 13.62
N ALA A 180 12.93 -4.44 14.90
CA ALA A 180 13.82 -4.88 15.97
C ALA A 180 14.00 -6.40 16.01
N ASP A 181 12.93 -7.16 15.80
CA ASP A 181 12.89 -8.61 15.98
C ASP A 181 13.29 -9.40 14.72
N LEU A 182 13.01 -8.85 13.53
CA LEU A 182 13.23 -9.54 12.26
C LEU A 182 14.67 -10.04 12.05
N PRO A 183 15.75 -9.26 12.37
CA PRO A 183 17.11 -9.74 12.20
C PRO A 183 17.40 -11.04 12.96
N ALA A 184 16.93 -11.16 14.20
CA ALA A 184 17.12 -12.36 15.02
C ALA A 184 16.34 -13.57 14.47
N VAL A 185 15.12 -13.34 13.93
CA VAL A 185 14.33 -14.39 13.29
C VAL A 185 14.99 -14.86 12.00
N ILE A 186 15.50 -13.94 11.17
CA ILE A 186 16.22 -14.29 9.93
C ILE A 186 17.45 -15.15 10.26
N GLU A 187 18.25 -14.75 11.23
CA GLU A 187 19.45 -15.48 11.64
C GLU A 187 19.08 -16.90 12.12
N SER A 188 18.04 -17.01 12.93
CA SER A 188 17.52 -18.31 13.39
C SER A 188 17.05 -19.20 12.24
N LEU A 189 16.33 -18.61 11.27
CA LEU A 189 15.87 -19.34 10.08
C LEU A 189 17.03 -19.77 9.17
N ARG A 190 18.03 -18.92 8.97
CA ARG A 190 19.24 -19.27 8.20
C ARG A 190 19.96 -20.44 8.84
N ALA A 191 20.24 -20.37 10.13
CA ALA A 191 20.87 -21.47 10.85
C ALA A 191 20.07 -22.77 10.77
N MET A 192 18.74 -22.69 10.85
CA MET A 192 17.85 -23.84 10.72
C MET A 192 17.92 -24.44 9.31
N VAL A 193 17.84 -23.61 8.25
CA VAL A 193 17.91 -24.05 6.85
C VAL A 193 19.27 -24.73 6.58
N GLU A 194 20.36 -24.16 7.04
CA GLU A 194 21.70 -24.74 6.90
C GLU A 194 21.83 -26.09 7.61
N HIS A 195 21.36 -26.17 8.84
CA HIS A 195 21.32 -27.42 9.60
C HIS A 195 20.47 -28.49 8.90
N GLN A 196 19.27 -28.14 8.44
CA GLN A 196 18.38 -29.05 7.73
C GLN A 196 18.97 -29.51 6.39
N GLN A 197 19.67 -28.66 5.68
CA GLN A 197 20.35 -29.03 4.43
C GLN A 197 21.38 -30.15 4.64
N GLN A 198 22.01 -30.20 5.81
CA GLN A 198 22.98 -31.26 6.16
C GLN A 198 22.31 -32.50 6.75
N ALA A 199 21.31 -32.31 7.63
CA ALA A 199 20.72 -33.37 8.41
C ALA A 199 19.50 -34.05 7.74
N ASN A 200 18.77 -33.34 6.86
CA ASN A 200 17.52 -33.80 6.27
C ASN A 200 17.67 -34.06 4.76
N LYS A 201 17.80 -35.33 4.39
CA LYS A 201 17.96 -35.74 2.98
C LYS A 201 16.79 -35.33 2.08
N ALA A 202 15.55 -35.35 2.60
CA ALA A 202 14.37 -34.96 1.83
C ALA A 202 14.38 -33.48 1.52
N PHE A 203 14.71 -32.65 2.50
CA PHE A 203 14.89 -31.21 2.33
C PHE A 203 16.02 -30.88 1.34
N ALA A 204 17.21 -31.48 1.52
CA ALA A 204 18.33 -31.25 0.62
C ALA A 204 18.01 -31.62 -0.83
N LEU A 205 17.26 -32.72 -1.04
CA LEU A 205 16.80 -33.12 -2.38
C LEU A 205 15.77 -32.16 -2.96
N ALA A 206 14.85 -31.69 -2.16
CA ALA A 206 13.83 -30.73 -2.57
C ALA A 206 14.47 -29.39 -2.99
N LEU A 207 15.40 -28.85 -2.19
CA LEU A 207 16.18 -27.66 -2.54
C LEU A 207 16.95 -27.83 -3.86
N LYS A 208 17.61 -28.99 -4.05
CA LYS A 208 18.37 -29.26 -5.29
C LYS A 208 17.45 -29.31 -6.51
N ARG A 209 16.27 -29.92 -6.38
CA ARG A 209 15.27 -29.96 -7.46
C ARG A 209 14.76 -28.56 -7.80
N PHE A 210 14.48 -27.78 -6.79
CA PHE A 210 14.01 -26.40 -6.97
C PHE A 210 15.09 -25.51 -7.58
N LEU A 211 16.36 -25.62 -7.14
CA LEU A 211 17.48 -24.93 -7.77
C LEU A 211 17.59 -25.28 -9.26
N LYS A 212 17.47 -26.57 -9.60
CA LYS A 212 17.46 -26.98 -11.01
C LYS A 212 16.29 -26.36 -11.76
N LEU A 213 15.08 -26.41 -11.20
CA LEU A 213 13.90 -25.79 -11.80
C LEU A 213 14.11 -24.29 -12.03
N CYS A 214 14.66 -23.57 -11.04
CA CYS A 214 14.97 -22.15 -11.18
C CYS A 214 16.00 -21.89 -12.29
N ARG A 215 17.04 -22.70 -12.38
CA ARG A 215 18.05 -22.57 -13.44
C ARG A 215 17.52 -22.88 -14.83
N ASP A 216 16.68 -23.88 -14.93
CA ASP A 216 16.08 -24.30 -16.20
C ASP A 216 14.98 -23.33 -16.68
N SER A 217 14.29 -22.65 -15.75
CA SER A 217 13.09 -21.88 -16.07
C SER A 217 13.20 -20.36 -15.80
N ILE A 218 14.16 -19.91 -15.00
CA ILE A 218 14.30 -18.51 -14.60
C ILE A 218 15.62 -17.92 -15.08
N ASN A 219 16.75 -18.37 -14.53
CA ASN A 219 18.09 -17.91 -14.88
C ASN A 219 19.12 -18.96 -14.51
N ALA A 220 19.99 -19.33 -15.46
CA ALA A 220 21.04 -20.31 -15.27
C ALA A 220 22.05 -19.95 -14.16
N ASP A 221 22.20 -18.65 -13.85
CA ASP A 221 23.14 -18.13 -12.86
C ASP A 221 22.61 -18.15 -11.41
N ILE A 222 21.36 -18.59 -11.19
CA ILE A 222 20.81 -18.71 -9.84
C ILE A 222 21.67 -19.66 -9.00
N SER A 223 22.11 -19.16 -7.86
CA SER A 223 22.91 -19.88 -6.88
C SER A 223 22.05 -20.64 -5.86
N ALA A 224 22.69 -21.55 -5.12
CA ALA A 224 22.03 -22.20 -4.01
C ALA A 224 21.68 -21.22 -2.87
N ASP A 225 22.45 -20.14 -2.74
CA ASP A 225 22.21 -19.07 -1.77
C ASP A 225 20.97 -18.28 -2.14
N ASP A 226 20.77 -17.97 -3.42
CA ASP A 226 19.56 -17.28 -3.89
C ASP A 226 18.30 -18.11 -3.59
N VAL A 227 18.36 -19.42 -3.80
CA VAL A 227 17.23 -20.32 -3.47
C VAL A 227 16.95 -20.35 -1.97
N ARG A 228 17.98 -20.33 -1.13
CA ARG A 228 17.80 -20.25 0.33
C ARG A 228 17.15 -18.91 0.73
N GLU A 229 17.61 -17.81 0.16
CA GLU A 229 17.00 -16.50 0.40
C GLU A 229 15.55 -16.43 -0.10
N MET A 230 15.23 -17.03 -1.25
CA MET A 230 13.85 -17.17 -1.73
C MET A 230 12.97 -17.93 -0.71
N LEU A 231 13.47 -19.03 -0.15
CA LEU A 231 12.75 -19.81 0.84
C LEU A 231 12.52 -19.01 2.13
N LEU A 232 13.53 -18.29 2.62
CA LEU A 232 13.40 -17.44 3.80
C LEU A 232 12.37 -16.32 3.60
N GLN A 233 12.41 -15.65 2.46
CA GLN A 233 11.44 -14.62 2.11
C GLN A 233 10.02 -15.20 2.02
N HIS A 234 9.86 -16.37 1.43
CA HIS A 234 8.59 -17.07 1.36
C HIS A 234 8.03 -17.35 2.76
N ILE A 235 8.81 -18.01 3.63
CA ILE A 235 8.41 -18.34 5.01
C ILE A 235 7.97 -17.10 5.79
N LEU A 236 8.69 -15.98 5.66
CA LEU A 236 8.42 -14.75 6.39
C LEU A 236 7.22 -13.96 5.84
N THR A 237 6.83 -14.19 4.59
CA THR A 237 5.80 -13.38 3.93
C THR A 237 4.53 -14.13 3.59
N GLU A 238 4.55 -15.45 3.56
CA GLU A 238 3.38 -16.29 3.26
C GLU A 238 2.16 -15.91 4.11
N ASP A 239 2.33 -15.80 5.42
CA ASP A 239 1.25 -15.42 6.35
C ASP A 239 0.72 -14.00 6.10
N ILE A 240 1.56 -13.07 5.63
CA ILE A 240 1.14 -11.72 5.27
C ILE A 240 0.17 -11.76 4.08
N PHE A 241 0.55 -12.47 3.02
CA PHE A 241 -0.27 -12.58 1.82
C PHE A 241 -1.59 -13.28 2.07
N LEU A 242 -1.57 -14.42 2.76
CA LEU A 242 -2.77 -15.18 3.09
C LEU A 242 -3.79 -14.38 3.91
N ARG A 243 -3.32 -13.50 4.79
CA ARG A 243 -4.17 -12.75 5.72
C ARG A 243 -4.69 -11.41 5.16
N ILE A 244 -3.97 -10.79 4.21
CA ILE A 244 -4.40 -9.52 3.60
C ILE A 244 -5.50 -9.75 2.56
N PHE A 245 -5.34 -10.78 1.74
CA PHE A 245 -6.26 -11.02 0.63
C PHE A 245 -7.36 -12.03 0.92
N ASP A 246 -7.30 -12.71 2.07
CA ASP A 246 -8.22 -13.80 2.44
C ASP A 246 -8.33 -14.86 1.32
N ASP A 247 -7.27 -15.02 0.55
CA ASP A 247 -7.21 -15.85 -0.66
C ASP A 247 -6.14 -16.94 -0.52
N ALA A 248 -6.54 -18.04 0.09
CA ALA A 248 -5.71 -19.26 0.13
C ALA A 248 -5.45 -19.85 -1.28
N GLN A 249 -6.15 -19.35 -2.30
CA GLN A 249 -6.11 -19.88 -3.65
C GLN A 249 -4.85 -19.43 -4.38
N PHE A 250 -4.38 -18.18 -4.15
CA PHE A 250 -3.17 -17.63 -4.77
C PHE A 250 -1.93 -18.52 -4.56
N HIS A 251 -1.65 -18.93 -3.31
CA HIS A 251 -0.49 -19.77 -3.02
C HIS A 251 -0.60 -21.18 -3.60
N ARG A 252 -1.83 -21.68 -3.78
CA ARG A 252 -2.06 -23.00 -4.41
C ARG A 252 -1.87 -22.97 -5.92
N GLU A 253 -2.11 -21.83 -6.54
CA GLU A 253 -2.08 -21.64 -7.99
C GLU A 253 -0.73 -21.10 -8.47
N ASN A 254 -0.03 -20.30 -7.68
CA ASN A 254 1.32 -19.84 -8.00
C ASN A 254 2.34 -21.01 -7.88
N ASN A 255 2.93 -21.38 -9.01
CA ASN A 255 3.83 -22.54 -9.08
C ASN A 255 5.07 -22.40 -8.19
N ILE A 256 5.65 -21.22 -8.07
CA ILE A 256 6.84 -20.97 -7.25
C ILE A 256 6.49 -21.02 -5.77
N ALA A 257 5.41 -20.35 -5.37
CA ALA A 257 4.91 -20.41 -3.98
C ALA A 257 4.63 -21.86 -3.58
N ARG A 258 3.95 -22.61 -4.44
CA ARG A 258 3.64 -24.03 -4.20
C ARG A 258 4.89 -24.90 -4.02
N GLU A 259 5.91 -24.71 -4.83
CA GLU A 259 7.17 -25.48 -4.68
C GLU A 259 7.94 -25.06 -3.42
N LEU A 260 7.94 -23.77 -3.06
CA LEU A 260 8.56 -23.29 -1.81
C LEU A 260 7.79 -23.80 -0.58
N THR A 261 6.45 -23.80 -0.60
CA THR A 261 5.62 -24.40 0.46
C THR A 261 5.92 -25.89 0.62
N ARG A 262 6.07 -26.65 -0.48
CA ARG A 262 6.46 -28.07 -0.41
C ARG A 262 7.84 -28.28 0.21
N ILE A 263 8.78 -27.39 -0.06
CA ILE A 263 10.10 -27.43 0.57
C ILE A 263 9.98 -27.14 2.06
N GLU A 264 9.26 -26.07 2.40
CA GLU A 264 8.99 -25.69 3.79
C GLU A 264 8.37 -26.83 4.60
N GLU A 265 7.37 -27.51 4.07
CA GLU A 265 6.67 -28.63 4.71
C GLU A 265 7.61 -29.81 5.06
N THR A 266 8.77 -29.91 4.42
CA THR A 266 9.74 -30.98 4.74
C THR A 266 10.48 -30.78 6.06
N PHE A 267 10.50 -29.58 6.63
CA PHE A 267 11.28 -29.28 7.84
C PHE A 267 10.65 -28.25 8.78
N PHE A 268 9.75 -27.38 8.29
CA PHE A 268 9.28 -26.22 9.01
C PHE A 268 7.75 -26.25 9.19
N THR A 269 7.30 -27.11 10.06
CA THR A 269 5.87 -27.34 10.33
C THR A 269 5.54 -27.31 11.81
N GLY A 270 4.26 -27.21 12.13
CA GLY A 270 3.72 -27.36 13.47
C GLY A 270 4.37 -26.44 14.51
N THR A 271 4.85 -27.05 15.59
CA THR A 271 5.42 -26.33 16.73
C THR A 271 6.71 -25.57 16.36
N THR A 272 7.52 -26.11 15.45
CA THR A 272 8.77 -25.46 15.00
C THR A 272 8.46 -24.14 14.30
N LYS A 273 7.55 -24.13 13.33
CA LYS A 273 7.10 -22.91 12.64
C LYS A 273 6.55 -21.90 13.63
N LYS A 274 5.64 -22.34 14.49
CA LYS A 274 5.00 -21.47 15.49
C LYS A 274 6.00 -20.84 16.46
N ASN A 275 6.95 -21.59 16.98
CA ASN A 275 7.93 -21.09 17.94
C ASN A 275 8.91 -20.12 17.29
N THR A 276 9.39 -20.41 16.08
CA THR A 276 10.35 -19.57 15.37
C THR A 276 9.72 -18.23 14.96
N LEU A 277 8.46 -18.24 14.50
CA LEU A 277 7.77 -17.03 14.05
C LEU A 277 7.02 -16.29 15.17
N LYS A 278 7.07 -16.81 16.42
CA LYS A 278 6.34 -16.23 17.56
C LYS A 278 6.58 -14.75 17.76
N GLY A 279 7.84 -14.28 17.56
CA GLY A 279 8.19 -12.86 17.67
C GLY A 279 7.50 -11.97 16.63
N LEU A 280 7.08 -12.54 15.49
CA LEU A 280 6.44 -11.80 14.41
C LEU A 280 4.90 -11.84 14.46
N GLU A 281 4.31 -12.62 15.36
CA GLU A 281 2.83 -12.77 15.46
C GLU A 281 2.11 -11.45 15.73
N THR A 282 2.68 -10.59 16.57
CA THR A 282 2.11 -9.27 16.86
C THR A 282 2.07 -8.41 15.60
N TYR A 283 3.13 -8.46 14.77
CA TYR A 283 3.21 -7.75 13.50
C TYR A 283 2.19 -8.30 12.48
N TYR A 284 2.10 -9.62 12.32
CA TYR A 284 1.10 -10.24 11.45
C TYR A 284 -0.33 -9.94 11.90
N GLY A 285 -0.57 -9.90 13.21
CA GLY A 285 -1.87 -9.51 13.78
C GLY A 285 -2.23 -8.06 13.45
N ALA A 286 -1.30 -7.14 13.61
CA ALA A 286 -1.49 -5.72 13.31
C ALA A 286 -1.72 -5.46 11.80
N ILE A 287 -0.97 -6.15 10.91
CA ILE A 287 -1.20 -6.10 9.47
C ILE A 287 -2.63 -6.53 9.13
N ARG A 288 -3.07 -7.65 9.70
CA ARG A 288 -4.43 -8.18 9.46
C ARG A 288 -5.50 -7.19 9.90
N GLN A 289 -5.36 -6.59 11.08
CA GLN A 289 -6.32 -5.59 11.57
C GLN A 289 -6.35 -4.34 10.68
N ALA A 290 -5.18 -3.83 10.30
CA ALA A 290 -5.08 -2.68 9.39
C ALA A 290 -5.70 -3.00 8.01
N ALA A 291 -5.41 -4.18 7.45
CA ALA A 291 -5.96 -4.62 6.17
C ALA A 291 -7.49 -4.83 6.21
N ALA A 292 -8.04 -5.30 7.33
CA ALA A 292 -9.48 -5.50 7.50
C ALA A 292 -10.26 -4.17 7.48
N GLY A 293 -9.63 -3.07 7.90
CA GLY A 293 -10.20 -1.72 7.83
C GLY A 293 -10.18 -1.10 6.43
N ILE A 294 -9.52 -1.73 5.45
CA ILE A 294 -9.41 -1.23 4.08
C ILE A 294 -10.44 -1.95 3.20
N ALA A 295 -11.53 -1.26 2.85
CA ALA A 295 -12.57 -1.81 1.99
C ALA A 295 -12.18 -1.77 0.50
N ASP A 296 -11.47 -0.72 0.08
CA ASP A 296 -11.06 -0.51 -1.29
C ASP A 296 -9.85 -1.37 -1.67
N HIS A 297 -9.95 -2.03 -2.81
CA HIS A 297 -8.92 -2.97 -3.28
C HIS A 297 -7.61 -2.26 -3.68
N HIS A 298 -7.69 -1.10 -4.34
CA HIS A 298 -6.49 -0.33 -4.68
C HIS A 298 -5.77 0.19 -3.43
N GLU A 299 -6.52 0.51 -2.38
CA GLU A 299 -5.92 0.83 -1.09
C GLU A 299 -5.23 -0.38 -0.45
N LYS A 300 -5.81 -1.59 -0.56
CA LYS A 300 -5.14 -2.83 -0.13
C LYS A 300 -3.84 -3.08 -0.88
N GLN A 301 -3.83 -2.88 -2.19
CA GLN A 301 -2.61 -3.00 -3.00
C GLN A 301 -1.53 -2.00 -2.56
N ARG A 302 -1.92 -0.74 -2.32
CA ARG A 302 -1.01 0.30 -1.84
C ARG A 302 -0.48 -0.01 -0.45
N PHE A 303 -1.33 -0.52 0.42
CA PHE A 303 -0.97 -0.97 1.76
C PHE A 303 0.03 -2.13 1.72
N LEU A 304 -0.23 -3.14 0.89
CA LEU A 304 0.69 -4.25 0.68
C LEU A 304 2.06 -3.80 0.16
N LYS A 305 2.06 -2.86 -0.80
CA LYS A 305 3.29 -2.24 -1.30
C LYS A 305 4.07 -1.56 -0.18
N ALA A 306 3.40 -0.79 0.68
CA ALA A 306 4.04 -0.12 1.81
C ALA A 306 4.60 -1.11 2.84
N ILE A 307 3.88 -2.21 3.12
CA ILE A 307 4.38 -3.30 3.97
C ILE A 307 5.65 -3.90 3.37
N TYR A 308 5.61 -4.19 2.07
CA TYR A 308 6.75 -4.77 1.36
C TYR A 308 7.98 -3.87 1.40
N GLU A 309 7.83 -2.57 1.13
CA GLU A 309 8.94 -1.62 1.20
C GLU A 309 9.59 -1.60 2.60
N ASN A 310 8.76 -1.59 3.65
CA ASN A 310 9.25 -1.64 5.01
C ASN A 310 9.93 -2.97 5.34
N PHE A 311 9.33 -4.09 4.94
CA PHE A 311 9.90 -5.42 5.12
C PHE A 311 11.28 -5.52 4.45
N TYR A 312 11.37 -5.15 3.16
CA TYR A 312 12.59 -5.33 2.38
C TYR A 312 13.75 -4.45 2.84
N LYS A 313 13.46 -3.21 3.26
CA LYS A 313 14.45 -2.31 3.84
C LYS A 313 15.06 -2.86 5.13
N VAL A 314 14.30 -3.64 5.89
CA VAL A 314 14.79 -4.28 7.12
C VAL A 314 15.45 -5.63 6.81
N TYR A 315 14.85 -6.41 5.92
CA TYR A 315 15.33 -7.75 5.54
C TYR A 315 16.71 -7.72 4.89
N ASN A 316 16.91 -6.85 3.90
CA ASN A 316 18.18 -6.71 3.19
C ASN A 316 18.40 -5.26 2.72
N PRO A 317 18.87 -4.37 3.61
CA PRO A 317 19.07 -2.95 3.29
C PRO A 317 20.02 -2.74 2.10
N LYS A 318 21.13 -3.50 2.06
CA LYS A 318 22.14 -3.38 0.98
C LYS A 318 21.57 -3.78 -0.39
N LEU A 319 20.74 -4.81 -0.42
CA LEU A 319 20.09 -5.26 -1.67
C LEU A 319 18.97 -4.30 -2.06
N ALA A 320 18.22 -3.77 -1.11
CA ALA A 320 17.21 -2.76 -1.35
C ALA A 320 17.80 -1.52 -2.03
N ASP A 321 18.93 -1.02 -1.52
CA ASP A 321 19.65 0.11 -2.10
C ASP A 321 20.22 -0.22 -3.50
N ARG A 322 20.82 -1.41 -3.66
CA ARG A 322 21.41 -1.85 -4.93
C ARG A 322 20.39 -2.10 -6.03
N LEU A 323 19.23 -2.65 -5.70
CA LEU A 323 18.15 -2.90 -6.66
C LEU A 323 17.28 -1.66 -6.90
N GLY A 324 17.54 -0.55 -6.17
CA GLY A 324 16.77 0.68 -6.33
C GLY A 324 15.30 0.45 -6.04
N VAL A 325 14.95 -0.19 -4.89
CA VAL A 325 13.57 -0.46 -4.50
C VAL A 325 12.88 0.87 -4.19
N VAL A 326 12.67 1.66 -5.25
CA VAL A 326 11.93 2.93 -5.25
C VAL A 326 10.78 2.77 -6.23
N TYR A 327 9.57 2.95 -5.72
CA TYR A 327 8.37 2.80 -6.55
C TYR A 327 7.99 4.12 -7.20
N THR A 328 7.71 4.05 -8.49
CA THR A 328 7.24 5.20 -9.25
C THR A 328 5.85 5.61 -8.76
N PRO A 329 5.63 6.89 -8.42
CA PRO A 329 4.31 7.40 -8.07
C PRO A 329 3.30 7.18 -9.20
N GLY A 330 2.04 6.87 -8.86
CA GLY A 330 1.01 6.54 -9.85
C GLY A 330 0.74 7.66 -10.86
N GLU A 331 0.91 8.91 -10.46
CA GLU A 331 0.78 10.08 -11.35
C GLU A 331 1.85 10.07 -12.44
N ILE A 332 3.08 9.70 -12.09
CA ILE A 332 4.20 9.57 -13.05
C ILE A 332 3.96 8.38 -13.96
N VAL A 333 3.49 7.25 -13.41
CA VAL A 333 3.16 6.06 -14.20
C VAL A 333 2.11 6.39 -15.26
N ARG A 334 1.01 7.05 -14.87
CA ARG A 334 -0.04 7.47 -15.80
C ARG A 334 0.47 8.43 -16.86
N PHE A 335 1.28 9.40 -16.48
CA PHE A 335 1.93 10.29 -17.43
C PHE A 335 2.81 9.54 -18.44
N MET A 336 3.59 8.57 -17.97
CA MET A 336 4.45 7.76 -18.85
C MET A 336 3.62 6.88 -19.80
N LEU A 337 2.56 6.25 -19.33
CA LEU A 337 1.67 5.45 -20.16
C LEU A 337 0.97 6.29 -21.23
N GLN A 338 0.41 7.45 -20.85
CA GLN A 338 -0.21 8.36 -21.80
C GLN A 338 0.79 8.89 -22.82
N GLY A 339 2.00 9.24 -22.38
CA GLY A 339 3.09 9.68 -23.26
C GLY A 339 3.52 8.59 -24.24
N ALA A 340 3.67 7.36 -23.78
CA ALA A 340 4.03 6.22 -24.63
C ALA A 340 2.92 5.92 -25.65
N GLU A 341 1.66 5.93 -25.26
CA GLU A 341 0.54 5.73 -26.19
C GLU A 341 0.43 6.87 -27.21
N HIS A 342 0.65 8.13 -26.77
CA HIS A 342 0.71 9.27 -27.70
C HIS A 342 1.80 9.10 -28.76
N LEU A 343 3.00 8.67 -28.35
CA LEU A 343 4.10 8.43 -29.30
C LEU A 343 3.80 7.24 -30.21
N LEU A 344 3.23 6.17 -29.68
CA LEU A 344 2.80 5.01 -30.44
C LEU A 344 1.79 5.41 -31.52
N HIS A 345 0.77 6.19 -31.14
CA HIS A 345 -0.22 6.70 -32.09
C HIS A 345 0.41 7.63 -33.13
N LYS A 346 1.21 8.60 -32.68
CA LYS A 346 1.84 9.61 -33.55
C LYS A 346 2.76 9.01 -34.63
N HIS A 347 3.51 7.96 -34.28
CA HIS A 347 4.56 7.42 -35.15
C HIS A 347 4.16 6.13 -35.87
N PHE A 348 3.20 5.39 -35.33
CA PHE A 348 2.83 4.07 -35.84
C PHE A 348 1.32 3.93 -36.12
N ASP A 349 0.52 4.96 -35.82
CA ASP A 349 -0.95 4.96 -35.91
C ASP A 349 -1.58 3.74 -35.17
N ARG A 350 -1.07 3.47 -33.96
CA ARG A 350 -1.46 2.37 -33.10
C ARG A 350 -1.76 2.86 -31.68
N LEU A 351 -2.64 2.12 -30.99
CA LEU A 351 -2.93 2.29 -29.56
C LEU A 351 -2.48 1.06 -28.80
N PHE A 352 -2.33 1.18 -27.49
CA PHE A 352 -2.01 0.01 -26.65
C PHE A 352 -3.00 -1.14 -26.78
N GLN A 353 -4.28 -0.83 -27.01
CA GLN A 353 -5.32 -1.85 -27.16
C GLN A 353 -5.26 -2.62 -28.47
N ASP A 354 -4.49 -2.17 -29.46
CA ASP A 354 -4.46 -2.79 -30.79
C ASP A 354 -3.70 -4.11 -30.76
N LYS A 355 -4.19 -5.11 -31.50
CA LYS A 355 -3.50 -6.40 -31.63
C LYS A 355 -2.10 -6.21 -32.23
N HIS A 356 -1.17 -7.05 -31.83
CA HIS A 356 0.23 -7.04 -32.24
C HIS A 356 1.02 -5.80 -31.74
N VAL A 357 0.51 -5.12 -30.72
CA VAL A 357 1.27 -4.16 -29.93
C VAL A 357 1.72 -4.88 -28.66
N GLU A 358 2.90 -5.46 -28.71
CA GLU A 358 3.52 -6.17 -27.57
C GLU A 358 3.99 -5.15 -26.53
N ILE A 359 3.68 -5.40 -25.26
CA ILE A 359 4.04 -4.54 -24.14
C ILE A 359 4.91 -5.33 -23.17
N LEU A 360 6.11 -4.82 -22.90
CA LEU A 360 7.06 -5.43 -21.97
C LEU A 360 7.39 -4.48 -20.83
N ASP A 361 7.15 -4.95 -19.60
CA ASP A 361 7.73 -4.34 -18.40
C ASP A 361 8.90 -5.23 -17.93
N PRO A 362 10.16 -4.82 -18.18
CA PRO A 362 11.32 -5.66 -17.90
C PRO A 362 11.71 -5.68 -16.41
N ALA A 363 11.11 -4.83 -15.58
CA ALA A 363 11.39 -4.69 -14.15
C ALA A 363 10.10 -4.34 -13.41
N VAL A 364 9.13 -5.24 -13.49
CA VAL A 364 7.73 -4.98 -13.10
C VAL A 364 7.56 -4.59 -11.63
N GLY A 365 8.51 -4.91 -10.77
CA GLY A 365 8.46 -4.61 -9.35
C GLY A 365 7.21 -5.20 -8.70
N THR A 366 6.35 -4.35 -8.17
CA THR A 366 5.05 -4.74 -7.59
C THR A 366 3.88 -4.65 -8.58
N GLY A 367 4.14 -4.48 -9.86
CA GLY A 367 3.13 -4.47 -10.91
C GLY A 367 2.47 -3.12 -11.18
N THR A 368 2.99 -2.02 -10.68
CA THR A 368 2.32 -0.69 -10.74
C THR A 368 2.02 -0.25 -12.17
N PHE A 369 3.00 -0.35 -13.10
CA PHE A 369 2.79 0.03 -14.50
C PHE A 369 1.75 -0.83 -15.20
N VAL A 370 1.78 -2.13 -14.94
CA VAL A 370 0.85 -3.09 -15.57
C VAL A 370 -0.56 -2.92 -15.02
N CYS A 371 -0.72 -2.67 -13.72
CA CYS A 371 -2.01 -2.37 -13.12
C CYS A 371 -2.62 -1.09 -13.72
N ASP A 372 -1.85 0.00 -13.81
CA ASP A 372 -2.32 1.25 -14.41
C ASP A 372 -2.60 1.10 -15.92
N LEU A 373 -1.84 0.25 -16.65
CA LEU A 373 -2.13 -0.10 -18.04
C LEU A 373 -3.45 -0.86 -18.19
N ILE A 374 -3.72 -1.85 -17.33
CA ILE A 374 -4.99 -2.59 -17.29
C ILE A 374 -6.15 -1.63 -17.04
N GLU A 375 -6.00 -0.71 -16.09
CA GLU A 375 -6.98 0.35 -15.83
C GLU A 375 -7.16 1.29 -17.03
N HIS A 376 -6.09 1.63 -17.73
CA HIS A 376 -6.14 2.45 -18.94
C HIS A 376 -6.96 1.77 -20.06
N LEU A 377 -6.86 0.45 -20.17
CA LEU A 377 -7.55 -0.36 -21.17
C LEU A 377 -9.00 -0.75 -20.79
N LYS A 378 -9.50 -0.36 -19.62
CA LYS A 378 -10.82 -0.78 -19.08
C LYS A 378 -12.02 -0.49 -19.98
N GLY A 379 -11.92 0.50 -20.88
CA GLY A 379 -12.99 0.86 -21.82
C GLY A 379 -13.29 -0.19 -22.88
N ASN A 380 -12.35 -1.11 -23.14
CA ASN A 380 -12.49 -2.17 -24.14
C ASN A 380 -12.12 -3.53 -23.53
N LYS A 381 -13.10 -4.18 -22.89
CA LYS A 381 -12.89 -5.47 -22.19
C LYS A 381 -12.39 -6.60 -23.12
N ALA A 382 -12.78 -6.61 -24.38
CA ALA A 382 -12.35 -7.64 -25.33
C ALA A 382 -10.87 -7.46 -25.70
N ALA A 383 -10.46 -6.22 -25.97
CA ALA A 383 -9.06 -5.90 -26.22
C ALA A 383 -8.21 -6.14 -24.95
N LEU A 384 -8.69 -5.72 -23.77
CA LEU A 384 -8.03 -5.96 -22.49
C LEU A 384 -7.79 -7.45 -22.25
N ARG A 385 -8.81 -8.31 -22.48
CA ARG A 385 -8.66 -9.77 -22.33
C ARG A 385 -7.58 -10.31 -23.27
N HIS A 386 -7.59 -9.90 -24.53
CA HIS A 386 -6.58 -10.33 -25.50
C HIS A 386 -5.17 -9.90 -25.09
N LYS A 387 -5.00 -8.62 -24.69
CA LYS A 387 -3.73 -8.08 -24.21
C LYS A 387 -3.21 -8.83 -22.99
N TYR A 388 -4.07 -8.99 -22.00
CA TYR A 388 -3.74 -9.68 -20.76
C TYR A 388 -3.25 -11.11 -21.00
N GLN A 389 -3.91 -11.84 -21.90
CA GLN A 389 -3.58 -13.23 -22.16
C GLN A 389 -2.38 -13.43 -23.10
N ASN A 390 -2.08 -12.47 -23.99
CA ASN A 390 -1.17 -12.72 -25.10
C ASN A 390 -0.04 -11.69 -25.28
N GLU A 391 -0.27 -10.41 -24.92
CA GLU A 391 0.60 -9.32 -25.39
C GLU A 391 1.10 -8.39 -24.28
N ILE A 392 0.90 -8.76 -23.01
CA ILE A 392 1.55 -8.11 -21.85
C ILE A 392 2.58 -9.08 -21.27
N HIS A 393 3.82 -8.61 -21.21
CA HIS A 393 4.95 -9.38 -20.74
C HIS A 393 5.63 -8.66 -19.58
N CYS A 394 6.00 -9.40 -18.54
CA CYS A 394 6.59 -8.86 -17.33
C CYS A 394 7.78 -9.69 -16.90
N ASN A 395 8.84 -9.03 -16.43
CA ASN A 395 9.96 -9.68 -15.78
C ASN A 395 10.19 -9.12 -14.38
N GLU A 396 10.56 -9.99 -13.43
CA GLU A 396 11.02 -9.59 -12.09
C GLU A 396 12.12 -10.54 -11.64
N VAL A 397 13.18 -9.98 -11.04
CA VAL A 397 14.34 -10.75 -10.59
C VAL A 397 14.19 -11.20 -9.12
N ALA A 398 13.43 -10.47 -8.32
CA ALA A 398 13.25 -10.75 -6.91
C ALA A 398 11.90 -11.44 -6.66
N ILE A 399 11.90 -12.50 -5.84
CA ILE A 399 10.72 -13.35 -5.61
C ILE A 399 9.57 -12.61 -4.95
N LEU A 400 9.86 -11.72 -4.03
CA LEU A 400 8.83 -11.05 -3.25
C LEU A 400 8.09 -9.96 -4.06
N PRO A 401 8.76 -9.07 -4.83
CA PRO A 401 8.06 -8.23 -5.79
C PRO A 401 7.27 -9.03 -6.83
N TYR A 402 7.83 -10.15 -7.30
CA TYR A 402 7.14 -11.07 -8.18
C TYR A 402 5.79 -11.55 -7.62
N TYR A 403 5.74 -11.97 -6.34
CA TYR A 403 4.49 -12.38 -5.71
C TYR A 403 3.48 -11.22 -5.65
N ILE A 404 3.94 -10.03 -5.28
CA ILE A 404 3.11 -8.85 -5.18
C ILE A 404 2.59 -8.42 -6.55
N ALA A 405 3.46 -8.44 -7.57
CA ALA A 405 3.06 -8.13 -8.93
C ALA A 405 1.95 -9.05 -9.43
N ASN A 406 2.11 -10.37 -9.24
CA ASN A 406 1.08 -11.33 -9.63
C ASN A 406 -0.26 -11.02 -8.96
N LEU A 407 -0.27 -10.85 -7.63
CA LEU A 407 -1.48 -10.50 -6.89
C LEU A 407 -2.13 -9.21 -7.41
N ASN A 408 -1.34 -8.15 -7.53
CA ASN A 408 -1.87 -6.86 -7.95
C ASN A 408 -2.44 -6.90 -9.36
N ILE A 409 -1.73 -7.53 -10.29
CA ILE A 409 -2.12 -7.63 -11.71
C ILE A 409 -3.37 -8.47 -11.86
N GLU A 410 -3.42 -9.66 -11.26
CA GLU A 410 -4.58 -10.55 -11.30
C GLU A 410 -5.83 -9.90 -10.71
N PHE A 411 -5.67 -9.28 -9.55
CA PHE A 411 -6.78 -8.59 -8.90
C PHE A 411 -7.29 -7.41 -9.71
N THR A 412 -6.40 -6.59 -10.26
CA THR A 412 -6.80 -5.44 -11.09
C THR A 412 -7.58 -5.92 -12.32
N TYR A 413 -7.09 -6.97 -12.97
CA TYR A 413 -7.78 -7.57 -14.12
C TYR A 413 -9.15 -8.16 -13.74
N ALA A 414 -9.19 -8.96 -12.65
CA ALA A 414 -10.42 -9.62 -12.22
C ALA A 414 -11.54 -8.63 -11.84
N GLN A 415 -11.20 -7.46 -11.31
CA GLN A 415 -12.18 -6.40 -11.03
C GLN A 415 -12.85 -5.84 -12.30
N LEU A 416 -12.11 -5.73 -13.39
CA LEU A 416 -12.60 -5.11 -14.62
C LEU A 416 -13.32 -6.09 -15.55
N VAL A 417 -12.83 -7.32 -15.63
CA VAL A 417 -13.31 -8.32 -16.60
C VAL A 417 -14.12 -9.42 -15.94
N GLY A 418 -13.97 -9.65 -14.66
CA GLY A 418 -14.52 -10.78 -13.91
C GLY A 418 -13.46 -11.86 -13.70
N ARG A 419 -13.72 -12.78 -12.74
CA ARG A 419 -12.84 -13.92 -12.47
C ARG A 419 -13.03 -14.99 -13.55
N ASP A 420 -12.38 -14.82 -14.69
CA ASP A 420 -12.16 -15.91 -15.64
C ASP A 420 -10.82 -16.56 -15.29
N HIS A 421 -10.76 -17.88 -15.29
CA HIS A 421 -9.63 -18.68 -14.78
C HIS A 421 -8.33 -18.65 -15.63
N ASP A 422 -8.12 -17.61 -16.44
CA ASP A 422 -6.93 -17.45 -17.27
C ASP A 422 -5.95 -16.46 -16.62
N TYR A 423 -5.03 -16.97 -15.82
CA TYR A 423 -4.02 -16.18 -15.13
C TYR A 423 -2.90 -15.70 -16.05
N VAL A 424 -2.53 -14.43 -15.98
CA VAL A 424 -1.25 -13.93 -16.51
C VAL A 424 -0.16 -14.24 -15.49
N ILE A 425 0.85 -14.94 -15.92
CA ILE A 425 2.01 -15.25 -15.08
C ILE A 425 3.07 -14.18 -15.37
N VAL A 426 3.35 -13.33 -14.37
CA VAL A 426 4.58 -12.55 -14.34
C VAL A 426 5.74 -13.54 -14.36
N ARG A 427 6.64 -13.44 -15.33
CA ARG A 427 7.78 -14.35 -15.43
C ARG A 427 8.93 -13.83 -14.58
N LEU A 428 9.48 -14.68 -13.74
CA LEU A 428 10.82 -14.47 -13.20
C LEU A 428 11.82 -14.65 -14.34
N ASN A 429 12.60 -13.63 -14.61
CA ASN A 429 13.63 -13.47 -15.65
C ASN A 429 14.11 -14.78 -16.29
N SER A 430 13.54 -15.18 -17.41
CA SER A 430 13.95 -16.40 -18.11
C SER A 430 14.03 -16.18 -19.61
N GLY A 431 15.20 -16.43 -20.13
CA GLY A 431 15.28 -16.95 -21.47
C GLY A 431 14.66 -18.36 -21.48
N GLU A 432 13.55 -18.51 -22.17
CA GLU A 432 12.88 -19.77 -22.52
C GLU A 432 12.11 -20.56 -21.45
N GLN A 433 10.83 -20.71 -21.75
CA GLN A 433 9.91 -21.83 -21.62
C GLN A 433 9.16 -22.11 -20.31
N ARG A 434 7.85 -21.97 -20.43
CA ARG A 434 6.74 -22.79 -19.92
C ARG A 434 6.78 -23.26 -18.47
N LEU A 435 6.01 -22.58 -17.65
CA LEU A 435 5.22 -23.26 -16.64
C LEU A 435 3.74 -22.97 -16.88
N VAL A 436 3.02 -24.04 -17.15
CA VAL A 436 1.69 -24.13 -17.72
C VAL A 436 0.63 -23.96 -16.61
N HIS A 437 -0.27 -22.99 -16.74
CA HIS A 437 -1.69 -23.18 -17.01
C HIS A 437 -2.21 -21.80 -17.48
N GLY A 438 -2.57 -21.75 -18.70
CA GLY A 438 -2.92 -20.55 -19.47
C GLY A 438 -1.95 -20.39 -20.62
N ARG A 439 -2.40 -20.67 -21.81
CA ARG A 439 -1.58 -20.71 -23.04
C ARG A 439 -0.94 -19.36 -23.30
N CYS A 440 0.35 -19.21 -23.03
CA CYS A 440 1.19 -18.20 -23.70
C CYS A 440 2.08 -18.94 -24.69
N THR A 441 1.67 -18.98 -25.94
CA THR A 441 2.52 -19.34 -27.08
C THR A 441 3.17 -18.06 -27.59
N GLY A 442 4.46 -17.87 -27.36
CA GLY A 442 5.21 -16.75 -27.91
C GLY A 442 6.66 -16.83 -27.47
N THR A 443 7.52 -17.25 -28.38
CA THR A 443 8.98 -17.24 -28.22
C THR A 443 9.46 -15.80 -28.33
N ILE A 444 10.09 -15.26 -27.29
CA ILE A 444 10.86 -14.01 -27.40
C ILE A 444 12.30 -14.41 -27.62
N GLY A 445 12.81 -14.05 -28.79
CA GLY A 445 14.23 -14.20 -29.10
C GLY A 445 15.10 -13.38 -28.14
N ALA A 446 16.25 -13.95 -27.79
CA ALA A 446 17.25 -13.32 -26.97
C ALA A 446 17.67 -11.99 -27.59
N VAL A 447 17.45 -10.89 -26.88
CA VAL A 447 18.16 -9.64 -27.15
C VAL A 447 19.52 -9.80 -26.51
N SER A 448 20.50 -10.20 -27.34
CA SER A 448 21.92 -10.12 -26.98
C SER A 448 22.26 -8.64 -26.80
N ASN A 449 22.69 -8.27 -25.60
CA ASN A 449 23.35 -6.97 -25.39
C ASN A 449 24.67 -6.93 -26.16
N PRO A 450 24.98 -5.76 -26.77
CA PRO A 450 26.29 -5.52 -27.33
C PRO A 450 27.35 -5.32 -26.25
#